data_8827326d730035c4d4283ce6f294bfd3
#
_entry.id   8827326d730035c4d4283ce6f294bfd3
#
_cell.length_a   1.000
_cell.length_b   1.000
_cell.length_c   1.000
_cell.angle_alpha   90.00
_cell.angle_beta   90.00
_cell.angle_gamma   90.00
#
_symmetry.space_group_name_H-M   'P 1'
#
loop_
_entity.id
_entity.type
_entity.pdbx_description
1 polymer ?
#
loop_
_entity_poly.entity_id
_entity_poly.type
_entity_poly.pdbx_seq_one_letter_code
_entity_poly.pdbx_strand_id
1 'polypeptide(L)'
;MILLAGILIGLLLALGLGGRPSRLLHLSFRSGWTVALALAVQVVLFSRLGHSVPDGVARVLHLATYALLAAFVWRNRHVRALLPLGAGMALNALAITVNGGKMPLSAAAARAAGIDPAPQSNVSLGAHRLAWLGDVFALPRGLPLATVVSPGDVLIVLATIALVTVVSLGDRDRPALDLRRLREPLRSLQFRKVALARSISDFGDWLTIAAVVGWVYHGTHSTAAVAVVMLVRLAPPILGGGLAGVVVDRLPRRGLLVGLELARAVCVAGALAALVGGSRVAVLVALGCSGTLTAVANAATTALVPTLLPGEQRAAGNALLALLKDLAMATGAATAGAALAAGYAAPALAVDVATFVVAAVLLRGLHAIPVGRDGGRALDGLRYLRGRRVVLLLVVSFSTATIATGLVNATLPSLLAGRGLGSGGYGFGIGALAAGAALGEALVGLTALKPTADRWLGCGLIVVAALFAALALADYGATAVLCLAAIGCVDGTTDVVYSTVLQREADPRLLGAVFGFSTSTMTATMVAAFALAPVAGRLLGSTGVVILAAGILVLGGVVGLVAVQGARRPRLRAPAPTSA
;
A
#
# COMPACT_ATOMS: atom_id res chain seq x y z
N MET A 1 9.80 21.30 -8.21
CA MET A 1 10.82 20.28 -7.88
C MET A 1 10.20 18.95 -7.48
N ILE A 2 9.16 18.93 -6.65
CA ILE A 2 8.41 17.71 -6.26
C ILE A 2 7.79 17.00 -7.48
N LEU A 3 7.23 17.75 -8.43
CA LEU A 3 6.76 17.19 -9.71
C LEU A 3 7.86 16.49 -10.51
N LEU A 4 9.09 17.03 -10.51
CA LEU A 4 10.23 16.39 -11.17
C LEU A 4 10.58 15.05 -10.52
N ALA A 5 10.53 14.95 -9.20
CA ALA A 5 10.70 13.67 -8.49
C ALA A 5 9.61 12.68 -8.90
N GLY A 6 8.35 13.11 -8.98
CA GLY A 6 7.23 12.29 -9.46
C GLY A 6 7.44 11.81 -10.91
N ILE A 7 7.91 12.68 -11.80
CA ILE A 7 8.23 12.31 -13.19
C ILE A 7 9.38 11.29 -13.24
N LEU A 8 10.45 11.51 -12.48
CA LEU A 8 11.61 10.60 -12.46
C LEU A 8 11.23 9.22 -11.93
N ILE A 9 10.50 9.16 -10.82
CA ILE A 9 10.00 7.89 -10.26
C ILE A 9 9.08 7.20 -11.28
N GLY A 10 8.15 7.93 -11.90
CA GLY A 10 7.27 7.40 -12.91
C GLY A 10 8.01 6.88 -14.14
N LEU A 11 9.08 7.55 -14.58
CA LEU A 11 9.95 7.09 -15.67
C LEU A 11 10.72 5.82 -15.30
N LEU A 12 11.28 5.76 -14.09
CA LEU A 12 11.99 4.58 -13.59
C LEU A 12 11.04 3.37 -13.51
N LEU A 13 9.85 3.55 -12.95
CA LEU A 13 8.80 2.53 -12.93
C LEU A 13 8.44 2.09 -14.35
N ALA A 14 8.19 3.05 -15.25
CA ALA A 14 7.83 2.76 -16.63
C ALA A 14 8.92 1.95 -17.34
N LEU A 15 10.18 2.35 -17.23
CA LEU A 15 11.32 1.66 -17.86
C LEU A 15 11.51 0.26 -17.27
N GLY A 16 11.44 0.13 -15.94
CA GLY A 16 11.56 -1.16 -15.24
C GLY A 16 10.47 -2.15 -15.64
N LEU A 17 9.24 -1.66 -15.85
CA LEU A 17 8.09 -2.45 -16.30
C LEU A 17 8.06 -2.67 -17.83
N GLY A 18 9.08 -2.24 -18.57
CA GLY A 18 9.18 -2.41 -20.02
C GLY A 18 8.35 -1.42 -20.85
N GLY A 19 7.98 -0.30 -20.26
CA GLY A 19 7.33 0.81 -20.93
C GLY A 19 8.25 1.56 -21.91
N ARG A 20 7.66 2.43 -22.72
CA ARG A 20 8.35 3.30 -23.68
C ARG A 20 8.07 4.77 -23.34
N PRO A 21 8.96 5.47 -22.62
CA PRO A 21 8.79 6.88 -22.26
C PRO A 21 8.56 7.81 -23.45
N SER A 22 9.05 7.44 -24.66
CA SER A 22 8.80 8.19 -25.89
C SER A 22 7.30 8.37 -26.21
N ARG A 23 6.42 7.56 -25.61
CA ARG A 23 4.96 7.71 -25.74
C ARG A 23 4.42 8.97 -25.07
N LEU A 24 5.11 9.49 -24.07
CA LEU A 24 4.77 10.77 -23.43
C LEU A 24 4.84 11.93 -24.45
N LEU A 25 5.74 11.85 -25.44
CA LEU A 25 5.87 12.85 -26.51
C LEU A 25 4.68 12.87 -27.48
N HIS A 26 3.89 11.79 -27.50
CA HIS A 26 2.70 11.68 -28.34
C HIS A 26 1.40 12.03 -27.58
N LEU A 27 1.50 12.42 -26.29
CA LEU A 27 0.35 12.95 -25.57
C LEU A 27 -0.03 14.32 -26.13
N SER A 28 -1.19 14.39 -26.74
CA SER A 28 -1.78 15.66 -27.14
C SER A 28 -2.79 16.12 -26.10
N PHE A 29 -2.49 17.23 -25.44
CA PHE A 29 -3.41 17.86 -24.51
C PHE A 29 -4.19 18.99 -25.20
N ARG A 30 -5.49 19.03 -24.92
CA ARG A 30 -6.34 20.15 -25.31
C ARG A 30 -6.03 21.34 -24.42
N SER A 31 -5.82 22.52 -25.02
CA SER A 31 -5.55 23.77 -24.28
C SER A 31 -4.33 23.71 -23.34
N GLY A 32 -3.23 23.06 -23.76
CA GLY A 32 -1.98 23.03 -22.98
C GLY A 32 -1.42 24.42 -22.65
N TRP A 33 -1.77 25.44 -23.45
CA TRP A 33 -1.43 26.84 -23.18
C TRP A 33 -1.96 27.37 -21.83
N THR A 34 -3.08 26.81 -21.31
CA THR A 34 -3.60 27.23 -19.99
C THR A 34 -2.66 26.85 -18.84
N VAL A 35 -1.97 25.70 -18.97
CA VAL A 35 -0.93 25.28 -18.02
C VAL A 35 0.29 26.18 -18.12
N ALA A 36 0.73 26.49 -19.34
CA ALA A 36 1.86 27.37 -19.56
C ALA A 36 1.57 28.79 -19.02
N LEU A 37 0.36 29.30 -19.23
CA LEU A 37 -0.09 30.59 -18.71
C LEU A 37 -0.15 30.56 -17.17
N ALA A 38 -0.73 29.52 -16.58
CA ALA A 38 -0.81 29.38 -15.12
C ALA A 38 0.60 29.37 -14.50
N LEU A 39 1.53 28.62 -15.08
CA LEU A 39 2.92 28.55 -14.62
C LEU A 39 3.63 29.90 -14.79
N ALA A 40 3.45 30.58 -15.92
CA ALA A 40 4.04 31.89 -16.16
C ALA A 40 3.56 32.93 -15.14
N VAL A 41 2.26 32.96 -14.86
CA VAL A 41 1.67 33.82 -13.82
C VAL A 41 2.27 33.50 -12.44
N GLN A 42 2.39 32.23 -12.07
CA GLN A 42 2.97 31.82 -10.78
C GLN A 42 4.46 32.19 -10.71
N VAL A 43 5.24 31.97 -11.77
CA VAL A 43 6.65 32.40 -11.81
C VAL A 43 6.79 33.90 -11.62
N VAL A 44 5.96 34.72 -12.25
CA VAL A 44 5.97 36.18 -12.05
C VAL A 44 5.59 36.53 -10.63
N LEU A 45 4.49 35.98 -10.09
CA LEU A 45 3.99 36.28 -8.75
C LEU A 45 5.00 35.95 -7.64
N PHE A 46 5.75 34.85 -7.80
CA PHE A 46 6.70 34.36 -6.80
C PHE A 46 8.16 34.73 -7.10
N SER A 47 8.39 35.57 -8.13
CA SER A 47 9.68 36.19 -8.42
C SER A 47 9.80 37.57 -7.78
N ARG A 48 10.98 38.19 -7.92
CA ARG A 48 11.21 39.60 -7.49
C ARG A 48 10.23 40.58 -8.14
N LEU A 49 9.71 40.28 -9.33
CA LEU A 49 8.72 41.10 -10.02
C LEU A 49 7.36 41.10 -9.33
N GLY A 50 7.02 40.01 -8.64
CA GLY A 50 5.77 39.89 -7.88
C GLY A 50 5.72 40.79 -6.64
N HIS A 51 6.86 41.25 -6.13
CA HIS A 51 6.93 42.13 -4.96
C HIS A 51 6.30 43.51 -5.21
N SER A 52 6.17 43.94 -6.46
CA SER A 52 5.50 45.19 -6.82
C SER A 52 3.99 45.04 -7.05
N VAL A 53 3.46 43.81 -7.01
CA VAL A 53 2.03 43.53 -7.21
C VAL A 53 1.29 43.70 -5.87
N PRO A 54 0.22 44.52 -5.81
CA PRO A 54 -0.59 44.65 -4.59
C PRO A 54 -1.12 43.31 -4.12
N ASP A 55 -1.10 43.02 -2.81
CA ASP A 55 -1.50 41.73 -2.21
C ASP A 55 -2.86 41.22 -2.67
N GLY A 56 -3.86 42.11 -2.82
CA GLY A 56 -5.17 41.74 -3.31
C GLY A 56 -5.17 41.21 -4.75
N VAL A 57 -4.39 41.87 -5.62
CA VAL A 57 -4.23 41.46 -7.02
C VAL A 57 -3.47 40.13 -7.11
N ALA A 58 -2.38 40.00 -6.32
CA ALA A 58 -1.58 38.79 -6.27
C ALA A 58 -2.44 37.56 -5.85
N ARG A 59 -3.32 37.73 -4.84
CA ARG A 59 -4.26 36.65 -4.41
C ARG A 59 -5.23 36.25 -5.51
N VAL A 60 -5.84 37.23 -6.19
CA VAL A 60 -6.79 36.95 -7.28
C VAL A 60 -6.08 36.23 -8.43
N LEU A 61 -4.91 36.70 -8.83
CA LEU A 61 -4.11 36.05 -9.89
C LEU A 61 -3.69 34.64 -9.50
N HIS A 62 -3.27 34.43 -8.24
CA HIS A 62 -2.93 33.11 -7.76
C HIS A 62 -4.12 32.14 -7.82
N LEU A 63 -5.29 32.53 -7.33
CA LEU A 63 -6.50 31.70 -7.43
C LEU A 63 -6.93 31.48 -8.88
N ALA A 64 -6.77 32.48 -9.75
CA ALA A 64 -7.04 32.32 -11.18
C ALA A 64 -6.17 31.26 -11.84
N THR A 65 -4.93 31.07 -11.38
CA THR A 65 -4.08 29.97 -11.88
C THR A 65 -4.67 28.60 -11.59
N TYR A 66 -5.27 28.39 -10.42
CA TYR A 66 -5.98 27.14 -10.09
C TYR A 66 -7.22 26.94 -10.95
N ALA A 67 -7.95 28.01 -11.27
CA ALA A 67 -9.08 27.93 -12.19
C ALA A 67 -8.65 27.53 -13.62
N LEU A 68 -7.52 28.08 -14.11
CA LEU A 68 -6.95 27.69 -15.41
C LEU A 68 -6.53 26.20 -15.41
N LEU A 69 -5.91 25.73 -14.34
CA LEU A 69 -5.50 24.34 -14.19
C LEU A 69 -6.71 23.39 -14.07
N ALA A 70 -7.76 23.79 -13.35
CA ALA A 70 -9.01 23.06 -13.28
C ALA A 70 -9.69 22.96 -14.66
N ALA A 71 -9.71 24.05 -15.42
CA ALA A 71 -10.20 24.06 -16.80
C ALA A 71 -9.40 23.14 -17.71
N PHE A 72 -8.07 23.08 -17.54
CA PHE A 72 -7.21 22.13 -18.24
C PHE A 72 -7.60 20.67 -17.93
N VAL A 73 -7.69 20.30 -16.66
CA VAL A 73 -8.08 18.95 -16.25
C VAL A 73 -9.47 18.60 -16.79
N TRP A 74 -10.43 19.53 -16.71
CA TRP A 74 -11.78 19.33 -17.22
C TRP A 74 -11.81 19.10 -18.73
N ARG A 75 -11.05 19.87 -19.50
CA ARG A 75 -10.96 19.71 -20.97
C ARG A 75 -10.26 18.42 -21.38
N ASN A 76 -9.37 17.90 -20.52
CA ASN A 76 -8.61 16.67 -20.72
C ASN A 76 -9.10 15.50 -19.87
N ARG A 77 -10.33 15.54 -19.34
CA ARG A 77 -10.92 14.46 -18.51
C ARG A 77 -10.99 13.10 -19.22
N HIS A 78 -10.83 13.07 -20.53
CA HIS A 78 -10.67 11.83 -21.30
C HIS A 78 -9.36 11.09 -20.92
N VAL A 79 -8.32 11.80 -20.47
CA VAL A 79 -7.11 11.24 -19.89
C VAL A 79 -7.36 11.04 -18.40
N ARG A 80 -7.93 9.88 -18.04
CA ARG A 80 -8.38 9.59 -16.66
C ARG A 80 -7.29 9.73 -15.60
N ALA A 81 -6.03 9.51 -15.98
CA ALA A 81 -4.87 9.67 -15.11
C ALA A 81 -4.64 11.13 -14.64
N LEU A 82 -5.28 12.13 -15.29
CA LEU A 82 -5.27 13.53 -14.85
C LEU A 82 -6.27 13.82 -13.72
N LEU A 83 -7.27 12.96 -13.48
CA LEU A 83 -8.29 13.21 -12.47
C LEU A 83 -7.73 13.26 -11.03
N PRO A 84 -6.86 12.32 -10.60
CA PRO A 84 -6.22 12.41 -9.29
C PRO A 84 -5.32 13.65 -9.15
N LEU A 85 -4.63 14.05 -10.23
CA LEU A 85 -3.84 15.28 -10.26
C LEU A 85 -4.75 16.50 -10.04
N GLY A 86 -5.91 16.54 -10.71
CA GLY A 86 -6.91 17.58 -10.50
C GLY A 86 -7.46 17.59 -9.07
N ALA A 87 -7.64 16.44 -8.44
CA ALA A 87 -8.08 16.34 -7.04
C ALA A 87 -7.03 16.93 -6.08
N GLY A 88 -5.72 16.63 -6.26
CA GLY A 88 -4.66 17.24 -5.48
C GLY A 88 -4.62 18.76 -5.61
N MET A 89 -4.78 19.26 -6.83
CA MET A 89 -4.86 20.70 -7.10
C MET A 89 -6.10 21.33 -6.45
N ALA A 90 -7.25 20.64 -6.42
CA ALA A 90 -8.47 21.10 -5.77
C ALA A 90 -8.31 21.18 -4.24
N LEU A 91 -7.59 20.22 -3.62
CA LEU A 91 -7.27 20.26 -2.19
C LEU A 91 -6.42 21.49 -1.85
N ASN A 92 -5.38 21.77 -2.63
CA ASN A 92 -4.55 22.96 -2.45
C ASN A 92 -5.35 24.25 -2.66
N ALA A 93 -6.16 24.31 -3.73
CA ALA A 93 -7.03 25.46 -4.00
C ALA A 93 -8.01 25.70 -2.84
N LEU A 94 -8.59 24.65 -2.27
CA LEU A 94 -9.48 24.74 -1.12
C LEU A 94 -8.75 25.32 0.11
N ALA A 95 -7.57 24.77 0.45
CA ALA A 95 -6.77 25.23 1.57
C ALA A 95 -6.42 26.74 1.42
N ILE A 96 -5.97 27.15 0.24
CA ILE A 96 -5.61 28.52 -0.09
C ILE A 96 -6.83 29.45 -0.03
N THR A 97 -7.94 29.04 -0.62
CA THR A 97 -9.16 29.88 -0.70
C THR A 97 -9.74 30.16 0.68
N VAL A 98 -9.87 29.12 1.52
CA VAL A 98 -10.43 29.23 2.89
C VAL A 98 -9.54 30.07 3.81
N ASN A 99 -8.25 30.19 3.49
CA ASN A 99 -7.27 30.95 4.27
C ASN A 99 -6.86 32.28 3.59
N GLY A 100 -7.78 32.87 2.83
CA GLY A 100 -7.62 34.22 2.29
C GLY A 100 -6.53 34.36 1.22
N GLY A 101 -6.27 33.31 0.45
CA GLY A 101 -5.35 33.30 -0.68
C GLY A 101 -3.91 32.91 -0.33
N LYS A 102 -3.65 32.49 0.92
CA LYS A 102 -2.34 31.98 1.36
C LYS A 102 -2.45 30.54 1.80
N MET A 103 -1.41 29.73 1.54
CA MET A 103 -1.32 28.35 1.98
C MET A 103 -1.01 28.30 3.48
N PRO A 104 -1.78 27.56 4.30
CA PRO A 104 -1.43 27.33 5.70
C PRO A 104 -0.08 26.63 5.82
N LEU A 105 0.83 27.17 6.64
CA LEU A 105 2.13 26.58 6.91
C LEU A 105 2.21 26.17 8.39
N SER A 106 2.49 24.92 8.66
CA SER A 106 2.75 24.43 10.02
C SER A 106 4.06 25.03 10.55
N ALA A 107 4.00 25.69 11.70
CA ALA A 107 5.20 26.22 12.37
C ALA A 107 6.22 25.14 12.71
N ALA A 108 5.77 23.92 13.03
CA ALA A 108 6.63 22.76 13.24
C ALA A 108 7.32 22.34 11.95
N ALA A 109 6.58 22.28 10.84
CA ALA A 109 7.11 21.90 9.54
C ALA A 109 8.09 22.96 8.98
N ALA A 110 7.78 24.25 9.16
CA ALA A 110 8.66 25.36 8.77
C ALA A 110 10.02 25.29 9.50
N ARG A 111 9.98 25.13 10.82
CA ARG A 111 11.20 24.97 11.65
C ARG A 111 12.00 23.74 11.23
N ALA A 112 11.31 22.64 10.97
CA ALA A 112 11.90 21.39 10.54
C ALA A 112 12.61 21.50 9.18
N ALA A 113 11.98 22.15 8.21
CA ALA A 113 12.57 22.44 6.90
C ALA A 113 13.61 23.58 6.92
N GLY A 114 13.69 24.34 8.04
CA GLY A 114 14.53 25.53 8.16
C GLY A 114 14.12 26.66 7.24
N ILE A 115 12.83 26.75 6.99
CA ILE A 115 12.23 27.80 6.17
C ILE A 115 11.71 28.89 7.11
N ASP A 116 12.22 30.09 6.94
CA ASP A 116 11.64 31.29 7.52
C ASP A 116 10.80 31.98 6.42
N PRO A 117 9.46 31.90 6.50
CA PRO A 117 8.63 32.44 5.44
C PRO A 117 8.77 33.96 5.39
N ALA A 118 9.23 34.45 4.26
CA ALA A 118 9.28 35.89 4.01
C ALA A 118 7.87 36.52 4.13
N PRO A 119 7.73 37.77 4.57
CA PRO A 119 6.43 38.43 4.73
C PRO A 119 5.53 38.43 3.50
N GLN A 120 6.14 38.32 2.31
CA GLN A 120 5.46 38.30 1.00
C GLN A 120 5.34 36.88 0.39
N SER A 121 5.57 35.83 1.18
CA SER A 121 5.43 34.48 0.70
C SER A 121 3.94 34.08 0.50
N ASN A 122 3.71 33.09 -0.34
CA ASN A 122 2.39 32.50 -0.56
C ASN A 122 1.89 31.62 0.59
N VAL A 123 2.66 31.52 1.67
CA VAL A 123 2.35 30.73 2.87
C VAL A 123 2.10 31.66 4.06
N SER A 124 1.36 31.17 5.05
CA SER A 124 1.02 31.89 6.26
C SER A 124 1.21 31.02 7.49
N LEU A 125 1.94 31.53 8.49
CA LEU A 125 2.07 30.93 9.82
C LEU A 125 0.92 31.39 10.72
N GLY A 126 0.40 30.50 11.57
CA GLY A 126 -0.61 30.84 12.57
C GLY A 126 -1.75 29.84 12.66
N ALA A 127 -2.85 30.24 13.32
CA ALA A 127 -4.07 29.41 13.39
C ALA A 127 -4.87 29.55 12.09
N HIS A 128 -4.99 28.46 11.36
CA HIS A 128 -5.66 28.41 10.05
C HIS A 128 -6.82 27.43 10.05
N ARG A 129 -7.83 27.72 9.22
CA ARG A 129 -8.89 26.77 8.90
C ARG A 129 -8.33 25.68 7.98
N LEU A 130 -8.73 24.43 8.21
CA LEU A 130 -8.24 23.27 7.43
C LEU A 130 -6.69 23.19 7.41
N ALA A 131 -6.02 23.51 8.53
CA ALA A 131 -4.55 23.54 8.62
C ALA A 131 -3.89 22.22 8.20
N TRP A 132 -4.60 21.10 8.35
CA TRP A 132 -4.15 19.77 7.93
C TRP A 132 -4.07 19.59 6.41
N LEU A 133 -4.73 20.45 5.62
CA LEU A 133 -4.60 20.49 4.14
C LEU A 133 -3.46 21.41 3.69
N GLY A 134 -2.86 22.16 4.61
CA GLY A 134 -1.77 23.07 4.32
C GLY A 134 -0.41 22.38 4.20
N ASP A 135 0.63 23.18 4.18
CA ASP A 135 2.02 22.74 4.14
C ASP A 135 2.42 22.20 5.53
N VAL A 136 2.23 20.88 5.71
CA VAL A 136 2.43 20.19 6.99
C VAL A 136 3.58 19.17 6.94
N PHE A 137 4.07 18.82 5.74
CA PHE A 137 5.10 17.82 5.54
C PHE A 137 6.44 18.50 5.20
N ALA A 138 7.40 18.46 6.13
CA ALA A 138 8.74 19.02 5.92
C ALA A 138 9.64 18.02 5.17
N LEU A 139 10.29 18.48 4.10
CA LEU A 139 11.41 17.77 3.47
C LEU A 139 12.73 18.20 4.13
N PRO A 140 13.66 17.27 4.45
CA PRO A 140 14.86 17.55 5.24
C PRO A 140 15.81 18.55 4.57
N ARG A 141 16.54 19.31 5.41
CA ARG A 141 17.59 20.27 4.99
C ARG A 141 18.75 19.63 4.22
N GLY A 142 19.00 18.33 4.39
CA GLY A 142 20.08 17.59 3.71
C GLY A 142 19.78 17.22 2.25
N LEU A 143 18.53 17.38 1.80
CA LEU A 143 18.18 17.17 0.40
C LEU A 143 18.29 18.50 -0.36
N PRO A 144 18.73 18.50 -1.65
CA PRO A 144 18.86 19.72 -2.46
C PRO A 144 17.52 20.47 -2.68
N LEU A 145 16.45 20.07 -2.01
CA LEU A 145 15.05 20.46 -2.16
C LEU A 145 14.34 20.65 -0.82
N ALA A 146 15.03 21.20 0.20
CA ALA A 146 14.37 21.52 1.47
C ALA A 146 13.12 22.37 1.22
N THR A 147 11.94 21.82 1.50
CA THR A 147 10.65 22.48 1.31
C THR A 147 9.60 21.86 2.23
N VAL A 148 8.46 22.50 2.34
CA VAL A 148 7.27 21.93 3.01
C VAL A 148 6.23 21.64 1.94
N VAL A 149 5.51 20.54 2.09
CA VAL A 149 4.50 20.10 1.13
C VAL A 149 3.17 19.81 1.83
N SER A 150 2.10 19.98 1.08
CA SER A 150 0.73 19.72 1.50
C SER A 150 0.27 18.29 1.14
N PRO A 151 -0.82 17.80 1.72
CA PRO A 151 -1.50 16.57 1.27
C PRO A 151 -1.89 16.63 -0.21
N GLY A 152 -2.27 17.82 -0.71
CA GLY A 152 -2.56 18.03 -2.14
C GLY A 152 -1.33 17.83 -3.02
N ASP A 153 -0.15 18.28 -2.59
CA ASP A 153 1.12 18.08 -3.30
C ASP A 153 1.49 16.60 -3.35
N VAL A 154 1.31 15.87 -2.26
CA VAL A 154 1.51 14.41 -2.22
C VAL A 154 0.63 13.72 -3.27
N LEU A 155 -0.64 14.09 -3.33
CA LEU A 155 -1.57 13.51 -4.33
C LEU A 155 -1.17 13.89 -5.76
N ILE A 156 -0.69 15.11 -6.00
CA ILE A 156 -0.16 15.57 -7.29
C ILE A 156 1.05 14.73 -7.71
N VAL A 157 1.99 14.45 -6.79
CA VAL A 157 3.17 13.60 -7.06
C VAL A 157 2.75 12.18 -7.42
N LEU A 158 1.90 11.56 -6.62
CA LEU A 158 1.39 10.22 -6.86
C LEU A 158 0.65 10.13 -8.21
N ALA A 159 -0.18 11.12 -8.51
CA ALA A 159 -0.89 11.22 -9.78
C ALA A 159 0.08 11.41 -10.97
N THR A 160 1.16 12.15 -10.78
CA THR A 160 2.21 12.33 -11.81
C THR A 160 2.96 11.03 -12.06
N ILE A 161 3.34 10.31 -11.01
CA ILE A 161 3.93 8.96 -11.12
C ILE A 161 2.99 8.05 -11.92
N ALA A 162 1.71 8.02 -11.55
CA ALA A 162 0.68 7.23 -12.22
C ALA A 162 0.55 7.60 -13.70
N LEU A 163 0.44 8.89 -14.01
CA LEU A 163 0.30 9.39 -15.38
C LEU A 163 1.49 8.97 -16.26
N VAL A 164 2.72 9.23 -15.78
CA VAL A 164 3.95 8.92 -16.52
C VAL A 164 4.07 7.41 -16.75
N THR A 165 3.83 6.62 -15.71
CA THR A 165 3.92 5.15 -15.79
C THR A 165 2.88 4.57 -16.74
N VAL A 166 1.60 4.94 -16.56
CA VAL A 166 0.47 4.41 -17.35
C VAL A 166 0.62 4.77 -18.84
N VAL A 167 0.97 6.01 -19.14
CA VAL A 167 1.15 6.46 -20.54
C VAL A 167 2.32 5.73 -21.19
N SER A 168 3.41 5.57 -20.47
CA SER A 168 4.60 4.87 -20.99
C SER A 168 4.35 3.37 -21.23
N LEU A 169 3.49 2.73 -20.41
CA LEU A 169 3.12 1.32 -20.53
C LEU A 169 2.00 1.05 -21.52
N GLY A 170 1.09 2.00 -21.78
CA GLY A 170 -0.09 1.85 -22.63
C GLY A 170 0.24 1.35 -24.04
N ASP A 171 -0.64 0.58 -24.68
CA ASP A 171 -0.59 0.27 -26.12
C ASP A 171 -1.41 1.29 -26.91
N ARG A 172 -1.00 1.57 -28.17
CA ARG A 172 -1.69 2.55 -29.04
C ARG A 172 -3.16 2.19 -29.28
N ASP A 173 -3.48 0.88 -29.27
CA ASP A 173 -4.80 0.36 -29.62
C ASP A 173 -5.67 -0.01 -28.42
N ARG A 174 -5.19 0.20 -27.18
CA ARG A 174 -5.95 -0.10 -25.96
C ARG A 174 -6.00 1.13 -25.06
N PRO A 175 -7.16 1.45 -24.45
CA PRO A 175 -7.24 2.52 -23.46
C PRO A 175 -6.25 2.22 -22.35
N ALA A 176 -5.44 3.22 -21.98
CA ALA A 176 -4.38 3.11 -20.98
C ALA A 176 -4.90 2.61 -19.61
N LEU A 177 -6.19 2.76 -19.35
CA LEU A 177 -6.90 2.36 -18.14
C LEU A 177 -8.27 1.76 -18.52
N ASP A 178 -8.39 0.44 -18.45
CA ASP A 178 -9.68 -0.23 -18.65
C ASP A 178 -10.36 -0.56 -17.30
N LEU A 179 -10.95 0.48 -16.68
CA LEU A 179 -11.72 0.33 -15.45
C LEU A 179 -12.99 -0.54 -15.63
N ARG A 180 -13.41 -0.81 -16.87
CA ARG A 180 -14.58 -1.68 -17.12
C ARG A 180 -14.29 -3.10 -16.65
N ARG A 181 -13.09 -3.62 -16.90
CA ARG A 181 -12.68 -4.96 -16.47
C ARG A 181 -12.72 -5.16 -14.96
N LEU A 182 -12.31 -4.15 -14.19
CA LEU A 182 -12.40 -4.20 -12.72
C LEU A 182 -13.83 -4.08 -12.20
N ARG A 183 -14.74 -3.49 -12.99
CA ARG A 183 -16.16 -3.35 -12.62
C ARG A 183 -17.02 -4.56 -13.01
N GLU A 184 -16.58 -5.36 -13.98
CA GLU A 184 -17.32 -6.54 -14.42
C GLU A 184 -17.65 -7.53 -13.30
N PRO A 185 -16.72 -7.91 -12.40
CA PRO A 185 -17.03 -8.79 -11.28
C PRO A 185 -18.12 -8.25 -10.36
N LEU A 186 -18.24 -6.91 -10.23
CA LEU A 186 -19.25 -6.26 -9.39
C LEU A 186 -20.68 -6.37 -9.95
N ARG A 187 -20.87 -6.83 -11.19
CA ARG A 187 -22.20 -7.16 -11.75
C ARG A 187 -22.80 -8.38 -11.05
N SER A 188 -21.96 -9.31 -10.58
CA SER A 188 -22.41 -10.43 -9.74
C SER A 188 -22.80 -9.90 -8.36
N LEU A 189 -24.10 -9.96 -8.03
CA LEU A 189 -24.59 -9.55 -6.71
C LEU A 189 -23.92 -10.33 -5.56
N GLN A 190 -23.67 -11.63 -5.80
CA GLN A 190 -23.02 -12.50 -4.80
C GLN A 190 -21.57 -12.10 -4.57
N PHE A 191 -20.82 -11.87 -5.65
CA PHE A 191 -19.44 -11.39 -5.55
C PHE A 191 -19.38 -10.00 -4.88
N ARG A 192 -20.29 -9.09 -5.23
CA ARG A 192 -20.35 -7.75 -4.62
C ARG A 192 -20.58 -7.81 -3.12
N LYS A 193 -21.46 -8.72 -2.63
CA LYS A 193 -21.68 -8.92 -1.19
C LYS A 193 -20.41 -9.42 -0.49
N VAL A 194 -19.69 -10.37 -1.09
CA VAL A 194 -18.43 -10.89 -0.55
C VAL A 194 -17.36 -9.79 -0.54
N ALA A 195 -17.20 -9.05 -1.63
CA ALA A 195 -16.23 -7.98 -1.75
C ALA A 195 -16.47 -6.87 -0.71
N LEU A 196 -17.72 -6.42 -0.54
CA LEU A 196 -18.09 -5.41 0.45
C LEU A 196 -17.90 -5.92 1.88
N ALA A 197 -18.40 -7.12 2.20
CA ALA A 197 -18.23 -7.71 3.52
C ALA A 197 -16.75 -7.82 3.89
N ARG A 198 -15.94 -8.28 2.93
CA ARG A 198 -14.50 -8.45 3.12
C ARG A 198 -13.80 -7.11 3.34
N SER A 199 -14.10 -6.09 2.52
CA SER A 199 -13.51 -4.76 2.67
C SER A 199 -13.85 -4.10 4.01
N ILE A 200 -15.09 -4.24 4.46
CA ILE A 200 -15.54 -3.71 5.76
C ILE A 200 -14.82 -4.44 6.91
N SER A 201 -14.71 -5.77 6.81
CA SER A 201 -14.03 -6.60 7.78
C SER A 201 -12.52 -6.31 7.83
N ASP A 202 -11.86 -6.16 6.66
CA ASP A 202 -10.44 -5.82 6.58
C ASP A 202 -10.14 -4.41 7.12
N PHE A 203 -11.03 -3.44 6.88
CA PHE A 203 -10.93 -2.10 7.46
C PHE A 203 -10.92 -2.16 9.00
N GLY A 204 -11.86 -2.90 9.59
CA GLY A 204 -11.93 -3.09 11.03
C GLY A 204 -10.71 -3.81 11.61
N ASP A 205 -10.24 -4.86 10.95
CA ASP A 205 -9.00 -5.57 11.34
C ASP A 205 -7.80 -4.62 11.44
N TRP A 206 -7.58 -3.79 10.41
CA TRP A 206 -6.46 -2.85 10.39
C TRP A 206 -6.65 -1.69 11.36
N LEU A 207 -7.89 -1.28 11.59
CA LEU A 207 -8.24 -0.32 12.64
C LEU A 207 -7.83 -0.86 14.01
N THR A 208 -8.22 -2.09 14.35
CA THR A 208 -7.88 -2.75 15.63
C THR A 208 -6.39 -3.01 15.76
N ILE A 209 -5.72 -3.57 14.72
CA ILE A 209 -4.29 -3.87 14.78
C ILE A 209 -3.48 -2.59 15.03
N ALA A 210 -3.73 -1.54 14.24
CA ALA A 210 -2.98 -0.30 14.37
C ALA A 210 -3.26 0.42 15.70
N ALA A 211 -4.51 0.36 16.19
CA ALA A 211 -4.88 0.90 17.50
C ALA A 211 -4.17 0.16 18.65
N VAL A 212 -4.15 -1.17 18.62
CA VAL A 212 -3.51 -1.97 19.69
C VAL A 212 -1.99 -1.82 19.65
N VAL A 213 -1.37 -1.82 18.47
CA VAL A 213 0.08 -1.59 18.34
C VAL A 213 0.46 -0.22 18.90
N GLY A 214 -0.24 0.82 18.50
CA GLY A 214 0.00 2.16 19.01
C GLY A 214 -0.23 2.28 20.52
N TRP A 215 -1.30 1.69 21.04
CA TRP A 215 -1.60 1.66 22.48
C TRP A 215 -0.53 0.91 23.29
N VAL A 216 -0.11 -0.27 22.82
CA VAL A 216 0.96 -1.05 23.46
C VAL A 216 2.27 -0.30 23.43
N TYR A 217 2.63 0.28 22.28
CA TYR A 217 3.88 1.03 22.16
C TYR A 217 3.88 2.27 23.05
N HIS A 218 2.79 3.05 23.05
CA HIS A 218 2.66 4.25 23.89
C HIS A 218 2.77 3.93 25.39
N GLY A 219 2.18 2.81 25.84
CA GLY A 219 2.22 2.39 27.23
C GLY A 219 3.48 1.64 27.66
N THR A 220 4.34 1.20 26.74
CA THR A 220 5.54 0.40 27.07
C THR A 220 6.84 0.98 26.52
N HIS A 221 6.77 1.81 25.49
CA HIS A 221 7.93 2.29 24.69
C HIS A 221 8.85 1.15 24.21
N SER A 222 8.29 -0.05 24.03
CA SER A 222 9.02 -1.28 23.78
C SER A 222 8.74 -1.86 22.39
N THR A 223 9.76 -1.94 21.55
CA THR A 223 9.72 -2.66 20.27
C THR A 223 9.43 -4.15 20.49
N ALA A 224 9.89 -4.74 21.60
CA ALA A 224 9.59 -6.13 21.92
C ALA A 224 8.11 -6.36 22.19
N ALA A 225 7.44 -5.43 22.87
CA ALA A 225 5.99 -5.52 23.10
C ALA A 225 5.21 -5.43 21.78
N VAL A 226 5.61 -4.58 20.85
CA VAL A 226 5.03 -4.50 19.49
C VAL A 226 5.25 -5.80 18.73
N ALA A 227 6.47 -6.35 18.77
CA ALA A 227 6.77 -7.63 18.13
C ALA A 227 5.90 -8.77 18.67
N VAL A 228 5.63 -8.81 19.99
CA VAL A 228 4.72 -9.80 20.60
C VAL A 228 3.29 -9.65 20.07
N VAL A 229 2.77 -8.42 19.90
CA VAL A 229 1.44 -8.20 19.28
C VAL A 229 1.38 -8.83 17.89
N MET A 230 2.42 -8.58 17.07
CA MET A 230 2.50 -9.12 15.71
C MET A 230 2.67 -10.64 15.68
N LEU A 231 3.51 -11.19 16.57
CA LEU A 231 3.71 -12.64 16.69
C LEU A 231 2.42 -13.35 17.09
N VAL A 232 1.73 -12.85 18.09
CA VAL A 232 0.46 -13.44 18.56
C VAL A 232 -0.61 -13.37 17.46
N ARG A 233 -0.59 -12.33 16.63
CA ARG A 233 -1.53 -12.17 15.51
C ARG A 233 -1.23 -13.10 14.33
N LEU A 234 0.06 -13.34 14.01
CA LEU A 234 0.50 -13.99 12.78
C LEU A 234 0.99 -15.44 12.96
N ALA A 235 1.50 -15.81 14.14
CA ALA A 235 2.02 -17.16 14.35
C ALA A 235 0.94 -18.26 14.41
N PRO A 236 -0.22 -18.08 15.06
CA PRO A 236 -1.24 -19.11 15.14
C PRO A 236 -1.78 -19.54 13.76
N PRO A 237 -2.01 -18.64 12.80
CA PRO A 237 -2.38 -19.01 11.43
C PRO A 237 -1.41 -19.95 10.73
N ILE A 238 -0.11 -19.84 11.00
CA ILE A 238 0.92 -20.71 10.40
C ILE A 238 0.79 -22.12 10.96
N LEU A 239 0.62 -22.23 12.26
CA LEU A 239 0.47 -23.51 12.95
C LEU A 239 -0.85 -24.21 12.58
N GLY A 240 -1.92 -23.42 12.37
CA GLY A 240 -3.26 -23.88 12.04
C GLY A 240 -3.57 -23.97 10.54
N GLY A 241 -2.65 -23.56 9.64
CA GLY A 241 -2.95 -23.42 8.20
C GLY A 241 -3.43 -24.70 7.52
N GLY A 242 -2.91 -25.87 7.93
CA GLY A 242 -3.41 -27.18 7.46
C GLY A 242 -4.83 -27.48 7.94
N LEU A 243 -5.19 -27.05 9.13
CA LEU A 243 -6.54 -27.23 9.70
C LEU A 243 -7.56 -26.28 9.04
N ALA A 244 -7.13 -25.07 8.64
CA ALA A 244 -7.98 -24.11 7.97
C ALA A 244 -8.57 -24.68 6.66
N GLY A 245 -7.74 -25.33 5.83
CA GLY A 245 -8.19 -26.01 4.62
C GLY A 245 -9.22 -27.08 4.90
N VAL A 246 -8.97 -27.94 5.89
CA VAL A 246 -9.91 -29.01 6.29
C VAL A 246 -11.26 -28.47 6.75
N VAL A 247 -11.25 -27.36 7.51
CA VAL A 247 -12.48 -26.69 7.98
C VAL A 247 -13.26 -26.11 6.82
N VAL A 248 -12.57 -25.42 5.89
CA VAL A 248 -13.17 -24.80 4.70
C VAL A 248 -13.78 -25.85 3.76
N ASP A 249 -13.15 -27.04 3.65
CA ASP A 249 -13.60 -28.10 2.76
C ASP A 249 -14.78 -28.91 3.32
N ARG A 250 -14.98 -28.90 4.65
CA ARG A 250 -16.03 -29.71 5.31
C ARG A 250 -17.30 -28.94 5.64
N LEU A 251 -17.22 -27.61 5.77
CA LEU A 251 -18.36 -26.81 6.23
C LEU A 251 -19.03 -26.03 5.08
N PRO A 252 -20.37 -25.82 5.15
CA PRO A 252 -21.07 -24.96 4.20
C PRO A 252 -20.48 -23.56 4.23
N ARG A 253 -19.91 -23.11 3.12
CA ARG A 253 -19.09 -21.87 3.03
C ARG A 253 -19.81 -20.62 3.54
N ARG A 254 -21.13 -20.49 3.28
CA ARG A 254 -21.93 -19.37 3.79
C ARG A 254 -21.99 -19.36 5.32
N GLY A 255 -22.37 -20.51 5.91
CA GLY A 255 -22.48 -20.64 7.38
C GLY A 255 -21.12 -20.44 8.05
N LEU A 256 -20.06 -21.00 7.46
CA LEU A 256 -18.69 -20.84 7.94
C LEU A 256 -18.28 -19.36 7.98
N LEU A 257 -18.45 -18.61 6.86
CA LEU A 257 -18.05 -17.20 6.81
C LEU A 257 -18.84 -16.34 7.81
N VAL A 258 -20.15 -16.51 7.89
CA VAL A 258 -20.98 -15.80 8.87
C VAL A 258 -20.54 -16.10 10.30
N GLY A 259 -20.31 -17.39 10.61
CA GLY A 259 -19.84 -17.83 11.93
C GLY A 259 -18.46 -17.26 12.29
N LEU A 260 -17.54 -17.20 11.31
CA LEU A 260 -16.20 -16.64 11.50
C LEU A 260 -16.26 -15.12 11.79
N GLU A 261 -17.10 -14.36 11.07
CA GLU A 261 -17.23 -12.93 11.32
C GLU A 261 -17.84 -12.65 12.72
N LEU A 262 -18.85 -13.41 13.13
CA LEU A 262 -19.43 -13.29 14.47
C LEU A 262 -18.43 -13.71 15.56
N ALA A 263 -17.68 -14.78 15.37
CA ALA A 263 -16.64 -15.21 16.32
C ALA A 263 -15.54 -14.15 16.45
N ARG A 264 -15.15 -13.49 15.35
CA ARG A 264 -14.20 -12.37 15.37
C ARG A 264 -14.77 -11.17 16.11
N ALA A 265 -16.04 -10.84 15.90
CA ALA A 265 -16.73 -9.79 16.67
C ALA A 265 -16.65 -10.07 18.19
N VAL A 266 -16.88 -11.31 18.61
CA VAL A 266 -16.76 -11.71 20.03
C VAL A 266 -15.31 -11.58 20.52
N CYS A 267 -14.32 -12.01 19.75
CA CYS A 267 -12.91 -11.86 20.11
C CYS A 267 -12.54 -10.38 20.29
N VAL A 268 -12.93 -9.49 19.36
CA VAL A 268 -12.59 -8.07 19.46
C VAL A 268 -13.39 -7.36 20.54
N ALA A 269 -14.63 -7.76 20.82
CA ALA A 269 -15.38 -7.29 21.97
C ALA A 269 -14.69 -7.69 23.28
N GLY A 270 -14.15 -8.91 23.35
CA GLY A 270 -13.30 -9.37 24.47
C GLY A 270 -12.01 -8.55 24.60
N ALA A 271 -11.36 -8.23 23.46
CA ALA A 271 -10.19 -7.34 23.45
C ALA A 271 -10.53 -5.93 23.94
N LEU A 272 -11.68 -5.39 23.54
CA LEU A 272 -12.19 -4.09 24.00
C LEU A 272 -12.42 -4.09 25.53
N ALA A 273 -13.11 -5.09 26.04
CA ALA A 273 -13.36 -5.23 27.50
C ALA A 273 -12.02 -5.36 28.25
N ALA A 274 -11.08 -6.14 27.74
CA ALA A 274 -9.75 -6.31 28.31
C ALA A 274 -8.92 -5.01 28.26
N LEU A 275 -9.03 -4.23 27.19
CA LEU A 275 -8.36 -2.94 27.04
C LEU A 275 -8.88 -1.94 28.07
N VAL A 276 -10.20 -1.85 28.25
CA VAL A 276 -10.85 -0.99 29.28
C VAL A 276 -10.47 -1.46 30.68
N GLY A 277 -10.40 -2.78 30.91
CA GLY A 277 -9.95 -3.38 32.16
C GLY A 277 -8.44 -3.35 32.41
N GLY A 278 -7.62 -2.81 31.46
CA GLY A 278 -6.16 -2.68 31.59
C GLY A 278 -5.37 -3.98 31.42
N SER A 279 -5.99 -5.10 31.01
CA SER A 279 -5.35 -6.40 30.87
C SER A 279 -4.70 -6.58 29.49
N ARG A 280 -3.41 -6.31 29.38
CA ARG A 280 -2.65 -6.50 28.13
C ARG A 280 -2.65 -7.96 27.65
N VAL A 281 -2.54 -8.91 28.58
CA VAL A 281 -2.53 -10.35 28.24
C VAL A 281 -3.85 -10.78 27.60
N ALA A 282 -4.99 -10.36 28.16
CA ALA A 282 -6.28 -10.69 27.60
C ALA A 282 -6.51 -10.06 26.20
N VAL A 283 -6.02 -8.82 25.97
CA VAL A 283 -6.01 -8.20 24.64
C VAL A 283 -5.22 -9.05 23.65
N LEU A 284 -4.01 -9.50 24.01
CA LEU A 284 -3.17 -10.33 23.15
C LEU A 284 -3.82 -11.67 22.82
N VAL A 285 -4.41 -12.36 23.82
CA VAL A 285 -5.13 -13.63 23.60
C VAL A 285 -6.29 -13.43 22.62
N ALA A 286 -7.11 -12.40 22.82
CA ALA A 286 -8.23 -12.09 21.95
C ALA A 286 -7.79 -11.78 20.51
N LEU A 287 -6.68 -11.04 20.33
CA LEU A 287 -6.08 -10.78 19.01
C LEU A 287 -5.55 -12.06 18.34
N GLY A 288 -4.92 -12.95 19.08
CA GLY A 288 -4.43 -14.23 18.56
C GLY A 288 -5.59 -15.11 18.04
N CYS A 289 -6.66 -15.20 18.81
CA CYS A 289 -7.89 -15.88 18.42
C CYS A 289 -8.49 -15.24 17.15
N SER A 290 -8.66 -13.91 17.13
CA SER A 290 -9.16 -13.19 15.95
C SER A 290 -8.25 -13.42 14.73
N GLY A 291 -6.91 -13.41 14.89
CA GLY A 291 -5.93 -13.68 13.84
C GLY A 291 -6.09 -15.06 13.22
N THR A 292 -6.29 -16.07 14.03
CA THR A 292 -6.54 -17.45 13.56
C THR A 292 -7.84 -17.52 12.75
N LEU A 293 -8.91 -16.92 13.24
CA LEU A 293 -10.20 -16.87 12.54
C LEU A 293 -10.09 -16.10 11.21
N THR A 294 -9.31 -15.01 11.18
CA THR A 294 -9.04 -14.24 9.94
C THR A 294 -8.35 -15.10 8.87
N ALA A 295 -7.40 -15.94 9.25
CA ALA A 295 -6.73 -16.83 8.29
C ALA A 295 -7.70 -17.85 7.66
N VAL A 296 -8.61 -18.41 8.45
CA VAL A 296 -9.65 -19.31 7.95
C VAL A 296 -10.62 -18.55 7.04
N ALA A 297 -11.03 -17.32 7.41
CA ALA A 297 -11.91 -16.48 6.60
C ALA A 297 -11.27 -16.11 5.25
N ASN A 298 -9.96 -15.81 5.23
CA ASN A 298 -9.21 -15.55 4.01
C ASN A 298 -9.21 -16.77 3.07
N ALA A 299 -8.89 -17.95 3.60
CA ALA A 299 -8.91 -19.19 2.83
C ALA A 299 -10.32 -19.48 2.26
N ALA A 300 -11.36 -19.32 3.07
CA ALA A 300 -12.75 -19.52 2.67
C ALA A 300 -13.16 -18.52 1.57
N THR A 301 -12.79 -17.24 1.69
CA THR A 301 -13.10 -16.20 0.69
C THR A 301 -12.40 -16.47 -0.64
N THR A 302 -11.10 -16.80 -0.61
CA THR A 302 -10.34 -17.13 -1.82
C THR A 302 -10.94 -18.33 -2.55
N ALA A 303 -11.40 -19.35 -1.82
CA ALA A 303 -12.05 -20.53 -2.38
C ALA A 303 -13.45 -20.23 -2.99
N LEU A 304 -14.06 -19.08 -2.68
CA LEU A 304 -15.35 -18.66 -3.25
C LEU A 304 -15.24 -18.02 -4.63
N VAL A 305 -14.16 -17.33 -4.94
CA VAL A 305 -14.02 -16.57 -6.20
C VAL A 305 -14.30 -17.44 -7.44
N PRO A 306 -13.74 -18.67 -7.57
CA PRO A 306 -14.00 -19.51 -8.73
C PRO A 306 -15.47 -19.97 -8.88
N THR A 307 -16.24 -19.95 -7.78
CA THR A 307 -17.66 -20.36 -7.78
C THR A 307 -18.61 -19.19 -8.06
N LEU A 308 -18.16 -17.96 -7.80
CA LEU A 308 -18.95 -16.73 -7.94
C LEU A 308 -18.75 -16.05 -9.28
N LEU A 309 -17.61 -16.30 -9.96
CA LEU A 309 -17.23 -15.62 -11.19
C LEU A 309 -16.87 -16.59 -12.32
N PRO A 310 -17.31 -16.30 -13.57
CA PRO A 310 -16.86 -17.02 -14.76
C PRO A 310 -15.32 -16.96 -14.89
N GLY A 311 -14.73 -17.96 -15.59
CA GLY A 311 -13.28 -18.08 -15.72
C GLY A 311 -12.56 -16.80 -16.17
N GLU A 312 -13.13 -16.10 -17.14
CA GLU A 312 -12.59 -14.83 -17.69
C GLU A 312 -12.56 -13.68 -16.68
N GLN A 313 -13.46 -13.66 -15.69
CA GLN A 313 -13.57 -12.60 -14.69
C GLN A 313 -12.83 -12.90 -13.39
N ARG A 314 -12.32 -14.13 -13.18
CA ARG A 314 -11.65 -14.53 -11.93
C ARG A 314 -10.41 -13.70 -11.62
N ALA A 315 -9.59 -13.44 -12.64
CA ALA A 315 -8.40 -12.62 -12.48
C ALA A 315 -8.75 -11.17 -12.06
N ALA A 316 -9.77 -10.57 -12.71
CA ALA A 316 -10.25 -9.24 -12.36
C ALA A 316 -10.88 -9.21 -10.96
N GLY A 317 -11.60 -10.28 -10.57
CA GLY A 317 -12.18 -10.44 -9.23
C GLY A 317 -11.12 -10.51 -8.13
N ASN A 318 -10.06 -11.29 -8.34
CA ASN A 318 -8.93 -11.38 -7.40
C ASN A 318 -8.18 -10.05 -7.29
N ALA A 319 -7.93 -9.37 -8.41
CA ALA A 319 -7.28 -8.06 -8.42
C ALA A 319 -8.13 -7.01 -7.69
N LEU A 320 -9.45 -7.04 -7.86
CA LEU A 320 -10.35 -6.14 -7.14
C LEU A 320 -10.35 -6.42 -5.63
N LEU A 321 -10.35 -7.69 -5.20
CA LEU A 321 -10.27 -8.03 -3.77
C LEU A 321 -8.93 -7.59 -3.16
N ALA A 322 -7.81 -7.73 -3.88
CA ALA A 322 -6.50 -7.26 -3.43
C ALA A 322 -6.49 -5.73 -3.26
N LEU A 323 -6.95 -5.00 -4.28
CA LEU A 323 -7.06 -3.54 -4.23
C LEU A 323 -7.95 -3.05 -3.08
N LEU A 324 -9.10 -3.70 -2.87
CA LEU A 324 -10.03 -3.36 -1.79
C LEU A 324 -9.43 -3.65 -0.42
N LYS A 325 -8.67 -4.74 -0.28
CA LYS A 325 -7.92 -5.08 0.95
C LYS A 325 -6.91 -3.99 1.29
N ASP A 326 -6.12 -3.52 0.32
CA ASP A 326 -5.10 -2.50 0.58
C ASP A 326 -5.70 -1.12 0.84
N LEU A 327 -6.81 -0.77 0.19
CA LEU A 327 -7.58 0.42 0.52
C LEU A 327 -8.19 0.34 1.93
N ALA A 328 -8.69 -0.83 2.33
CA ALA A 328 -9.19 -1.07 3.69
C ALA A 328 -8.05 -0.96 4.72
N MET A 329 -6.87 -1.52 4.43
CA MET A 329 -5.68 -1.37 5.25
C MET A 329 -5.26 0.10 5.37
N ALA A 330 -5.20 0.84 4.26
CA ALA A 330 -4.82 2.24 4.25
C ALA A 330 -5.76 3.11 5.09
N THR A 331 -7.07 2.96 4.88
CA THR A 331 -8.08 3.74 5.58
C THR A 331 -8.23 3.33 7.04
N GLY A 332 -8.22 2.02 7.34
CA GLY A 332 -8.33 1.49 8.70
C GLY A 332 -7.15 1.90 9.57
N ALA A 333 -5.91 1.73 9.08
CA ALA A 333 -4.71 2.10 9.83
C ALA A 333 -4.60 3.62 10.01
N ALA A 334 -4.91 4.43 8.99
CA ALA A 334 -4.91 5.89 9.10
C ALA A 334 -5.97 6.39 10.12
N THR A 335 -7.16 5.79 10.10
CA THR A 335 -8.23 6.09 11.07
C THR A 335 -7.80 5.72 12.49
N ALA A 336 -7.13 4.58 12.68
CA ALA A 336 -6.55 4.20 13.97
C ALA A 336 -5.51 5.22 14.44
N GLY A 337 -4.63 5.68 13.53
CA GLY A 337 -3.65 6.71 13.83
C GLY A 337 -4.29 8.01 14.32
N ALA A 338 -5.35 8.46 13.64
CA ALA A 338 -6.10 9.64 14.03
C ALA A 338 -6.82 9.44 15.39
N ALA A 339 -7.44 8.28 15.60
CA ALA A 339 -8.11 7.94 16.85
C ALA A 339 -7.13 7.93 18.04
N LEU A 340 -5.95 7.32 17.86
CA LEU A 340 -4.90 7.30 18.89
C LEU A 340 -4.32 8.67 19.17
N ALA A 341 -4.11 9.50 18.16
CA ALA A 341 -3.65 10.88 18.34
C ALA A 341 -4.65 11.71 19.15
N ALA A 342 -5.95 11.39 19.06
CA ALA A 342 -7.03 11.99 19.83
C ALA A 342 -7.29 11.28 21.19
N GLY A 343 -6.54 10.23 21.55
CA GLY A 343 -6.72 9.48 22.79
C GLY A 343 -7.81 8.39 22.77
N TYR A 344 -8.36 8.05 21.60
CA TYR A 344 -9.52 7.17 21.42
C TYR A 344 -9.16 5.75 20.96
N ALA A 345 -8.38 4.99 21.75
CA ALA A 345 -8.08 3.59 21.41
C ALA A 345 -9.32 2.66 21.51
N ALA A 346 -10.11 2.77 22.59
CA ALA A 346 -11.26 1.90 22.80
C ALA A 346 -12.38 2.08 21.73
N PRO A 347 -12.77 3.29 21.32
CA PRO A 347 -13.71 3.46 20.21
C PRO A 347 -13.30 2.80 18.90
N ALA A 348 -12.00 2.71 18.60
CA ALA A 348 -11.51 2.03 17.40
C ALA A 348 -11.89 0.53 17.41
N LEU A 349 -11.71 -0.15 18.55
CA LEU A 349 -12.10 -1.55 18.69
C LEU A 349 -13.62 -1.73 18.65
N ALA A 350 -14.39 -0.79 19.21
CA ALA A 350 -15.86 -0.83 19.16
C ALA A 350 -16.38 -0.73 17.71
N VAL A 351 -15.77 0.14 16.90
CA VAL A 351 -16.07 0.23 15.47
C VAL A 351 -15.77 -1.09 14.75
N ASP A 352 -14.66 -1.74 15.06
CA ASP A 352 -14.32 -3.03 14.45
C ASP A 352 -15.33 -4.13 14.79
N VAL A 353 -15.80 -4.21 16.04
CA VAL A 353 -16.91 -5.12 16.40
C VAL A 353 -18.11 -4.89 15.49
N ALA A 354 -18.47 -3.63 15.23
CA ALA A 354 -19.58 -3.29 14.34
C ALA A 354 -19.28 -3.71 12.89
N THR A 355 -18.03 -3.55 12.40
CA THR A 355 -17.66 -3.96 11.03
C THR A 355 -17.85 -5.47 10.82
N PHE A 356 -17.49 -6.32 11.79
CA PHE A 356 -17.70 -7.75 11.70
C PHE A 356 -19.19 -8.14 11.70
N VAL A 357 -20.00 -7.47 12.53
CA VAL A 357 -21.46 -7.69 12.54
C VAL A 357 -22.07 -7.31 11.18
N VAL A 358 -21.70 -6.16 10.62
CA VAL A 358 -22.15 -5.72 9.28
C VAL A 358 -21.72 -6.70 8.21
N ALA A 359 -20.46 -7.17 8.25
CA ALA A 359 -19.94 -8.17 7.32
C ALA A 359 -20.74 -9.49 7.43
N ALA A 360 -21.02 -9.96 8.63
CA ALA A 360 -21.83 -11.16 8.85
C ALA A 360 -23.26 -11.01 8.28
N VAL A 361 -23.90 -9.84 8.45
CA VAL A 361 -25.22 -9.55 7.87
C VAL A 361 -25.18 -9.60 6.35
N LEU A 362 -24.18 -8.97 5.71
CA LEU A 362 -24.01 -9.00 4.27
C LEU A 362 -23.82 -10.44 3.74
N LEU A 363 -23.02 -11.25 4.45
CA LEU A 363 -22.72 -12.64 4.08
C LEU A 363 -23.93 -13.58 4.29
N ARG A 364 -24.85 -13.27 5.19
CA ARG A 364 -26.13 -14.01 5.32
C ARG A 364 -26.96 -13.96 4.02
N GLY A 365 -26.82 -12.91 3.24
CA GLY A 365 -27.51 -12.76 1.96
C GLY A 365 -26.88 -13.55 0.79
N LEU A 366 -25.85 -14.39 1.02
CA LEU A 366 -25.31 -15.28 0.01
C LEU A 366 -26.21 -16.50 -0.21
N HIS A 367 -26.29 -16.99 -1.45
CA HIS A 367 -26.91 -18.26 -1.75
C HIS A 367 -26.08 -19.42 -1.17
N ALA A 368 -26.71 -20.56 -0.97
CA ALA A 368 -26.00 -21.77 -0.54
C ALA A 368 -24.99 -22.18 -1.63
N ILE A 369 -23.72 -22.36 -1.25
CA ILE A 369 -22.64 -22.73 -2.16
C ILE A 369 -22.22 -24.15 -1.79
N PRO A 370 -22.23 -25.09 -2.76
CA PRO A 370 -21.83 -26.48 -2.50
C PRO A 370 -20.38 -26.57 -2.01
N VAL A 371 -20.12 -27.57 -1.18
CA VAL A 371 -18.78 -27.88 -0.67
C VAL A 371 -17.94 -28.47 -1.81
N GLY A 372 -16.78 -27.87 -2.11
CA GLY A 372 -15.84 -28.40 -3.12
C GLY A 372 -15.00 -29.56 -2.55
N ARG A 373 -14.71 -30.57 -3.39
CA ARG A 373 -14.01 -31.79 -2.98
C ARG A 373 -12.52 -31.90 -3.32
N ASP A 374 -11.89 -30.86 -3.87
CA ASP A 374 -10.50 -30.92 -4.37
C ASP A 374 -9.52 -30.23 -3.41
N GLY A 375 -9.09 -30.95 -2.39
CA GLY A 375 -7.98 -30.57 -1.51
C GLY A 375 -6.64 -31.10 -2.05
N GLY A 376 -5.85 -30.29 -2.75
CA GLY A 376 -4.45 -30.61 -3.08
C GLY A 376 -3.59 -30.73 -1.81
N ARG A 377 -2.67 -31.71 -1.76
CA ARG A 377 -1.76 -31.90 -0.62
C ARG A 377 -0.68 -30.82 -0.63
N ALA A 378 -0.54 -30.05 0.45
CA ALA A 378 0.48 -28.99 0.61
C ALA A 378 1.92 -29.51 0.34
N LEU A 379 2.19 -30.78 0.60
CA LEU A 379 3.50 -31.42 0.36
C LEU A 379 3.84 -31.60 -1.13
N ASP A 380 2.87 -31.56 -2.03
CA ASP A 380 3.12 -31.69 -3.47
C ASP A 380 3.82 -30.43 -4.02
N GLY A 381 3.55 -29.27 -3.44
CA GLY A 381 4.27 -28.02 -3.72
C GLY A 381 5.74 -28.11 -3.39
N LEU A 382 6.10 -28.67 -2.23
CA LEU A 382 7.51 -28.81 -1.79
C LEU A 382 8.30 -29.77 -2.70
N ARG A 383 7.69 -30.88 -3.11
CA ARG A 383 8.34 -31.83 -4.04
C ARG A 383 8.57 -31.21 -5.40
N TYR A 384 7.61 -30.44 -5.90
CA TYR A 384 7.71 -29.75 -7.17
C TYR A 384 8.87 -28.73 -7.19
N LEU A 385 9.04 -27.98 -6.10
CA LEU A 385 10.09 -26.95 -5.99
C LEU A 385 11.52 -27.49 -5.99
N ARG A 386 11.75 -28.71 -5.48
CA ARG A 386 13.08 -29.34 -5.47
C ARG A 386 13.68 -29.49 -6.86
N GLY A 387 12.86 -29.61 -7.92
CA GLY A 387 13.30 -29.71 -9.31
C GLY A 387 13.27 -28.40 -10.10
N ARG A 388 12.80 -27.27 -9.53
CA ARG A 388 12.54 -26.01 -10.24
C ARG A 388 13.29 -24.84 -9.62
N ARG A 389 14.60 -24.78 -9.92
CA ARG A 389 15.51 -23.77 -9.38
C ARG A 389 15.00 -22.32 -9.53
N VAL A 390 14.37 -21.99 -10.68
CA VAL A 390 13.82 -20.64 -10.94
C VAL A 390 12.72 -20.30 -9.94
N VAL A 391 11.74 -21.20 -9.73
CA VAL A 391 10.62 -21.00 -8.82
C VAL A 391 11.13 -20.86 -7.37
N LEU A 392 12.10 -21.70 -6.98
CA LEU A 392 12.72 -21.62 -5.67
C LEU A 392 13.40 -20.26 -5.44
N LEU A 393 14.20 -19.78 -6.42
CA LEU A 393 14.87 -18.49 -6.33
C LEU A 393 13.88 -17.32 -6.28
N LEU A 394 12.74 -17.41 -6.98
CA LEU A 394 11.67 -16.42 -6.89
C LEU A 394 11.10 -16.35 -5.48
N VAL A 395 10.78 -17.52 -4.88
CA VAL A 395 10.26 -17.57 -3.50
C VAL A 395 11.30 -17.05 -2.49
N VAL A 396 12.58 -17.43 -2.63
CA VAL A 396 13.67 -16.93 -1.77
C VAL A 396 13.82 -15.42 -1.90
N SER A 397 13.86 -14.90 -3.13
CA SER A 397 13.95 -13.45 -3.39
C SER A 397 12.83 -12.67 -2.70
N PHE A 398 11.58 -13.12 -2.85
CA PHE A 398 10.45 -12.41 -2.25
C PHE A 398 10.34 -12.62 -0.73
N SER A 399 10.85 -13.74 -0.21
CA SER A 399 10.95 -13.97 1.24
C SER A 399 11.90 -12.98 1.93
N THR A 400 12.91 -12.43 1.23
CA THR A 400 13.74 -11.35 1.78
C THR A 400 12.95 -10.07 1.99
N ALA A 401 11.98 -9.77 1.12
CA ALA A 401 11.09 -8.63 1.30
C ALA A 401 10.23 -8.78 2.57
N THR A 402 9.69 -9.98 2.83
CA THR A 402 8.90 -10.23 4.05
C THR A 402 9.75 -10.18 5.32
N ILE A 403 11.02 -10.60 5.28
CA ILE A 403 11.96 -10.43 6.41
C ILE A 403 12.20 -8.94 6.66
N ALA A 404 12.53 -8.17 5.63
CA ALA A 404 12.80 -6.75 5.75
C ALA A 404 11.57 -5.99 6.29
N THR A 405 10.39 -6.26 5.72
CA THR A 405 9.13 -5.66 6.14
C THR A 405 8.78 -6.03 7.59
N GLY A 406 8.99 -7.28 8.01
CA GLY A 406 8.76 -7.73 9.39
C GLY A 406 9.66 -7.00 10.40
N LEU A 407 10.95 -6.87 10.11
CA LEU A 407 11.92 -6.15 10.95
C LEU A 407 11.52 -4.67 11.08
N VAL A 408 11.23 -4.01 9.96
CA VAL A 408 10.87 -2.59 9.94
C VAL A 408 9.52 -2.36 10.62
N ASN A 409 8.51 -3.19 10.36
CA ASN A 409 7.17 -3.04 10.92
C ASN A 409 7.18 -3.13 12.46
N ALA A 410 7.99 -4.02 13.06
CA ALA A 410 8.15 -4.11 14.50
C ALA A 410 8.81 -2.86 15.10
N THR A 411 9.74 -2.22 14.39
CA THR A 411 10.48 -1.03 14.86
C THR A 411 9.81 0.28 14.42
N LEU A 412 8.84 0.23 13.53
CA LEU A 412 8.18 1.40 12.96
C LEU A 412 7.56 2.34 14.00
N PRO A 413 6.87 1.86 15.06
CA PRO A 413 6.34 2.76 16.08
C PRO A 413 7.43 3.58 16.76
N SER A 414 8.56 2.96 17.13
CA SER A 414 9.68 3.68 17.77
C SER A 414 10.36 4.65 16.81
N LEU A 415 10.52 4.25 15.55
CA LEU A 415 11.08 5.07 14.49
C LEU A 415 10.25 6.34 14.27
N LEU A 416 8.93 6.20 14.16
CA LEU A 416 8.02 7.32 13.87
C LEU A 416 7.78 8.21 15.10
N ALA A 417 7.76 7.63 16.31
CA ALA A 417 7.70 8.40 17.55
C ALA A 417 8.94 9.28 17.73
N GLY A 418 10.15 8.75 17.44
CA GLY A 418 11.40 9.52 17.46
C GLY A 418 11.44 10.65 16.45
N ARG A 419 10.53 10.63 15.43
CA ARG A 419 10.38 11.65 14.40
C ARG A 419 9.17 12.60 14.61
N GLY A 420 8.61 12.60 15.81
CA GLY A 420 7.57 13.56 16.23
C GLY A 420 6.14 13.19 15.83
N LEU A 421 5.86 11.97 15.36
CA LEU A 421 4.50 11.54 14.99
C LEU A 421 3.65 11.01 16.15
N GLY A 422 4.21 10.92 17.36
CA GLY A 422 3.47 10.53 18.56
C GLY A 422 2.79 9.17 18.46
N SER A 423 1.68 8.98 19.19
CA SER A 423 0.93 7.71 19.28
C SER A 423 0.25 7.28 17.98
N GLY A 424 -0.14 8.23 17.15
CA GLY A 424 -0.77 7.96 15.84
C GLY A 424 0.20 7.58 14.73
N GLY A 425 1.51 7.75 14.95
CA GLY A 425 2.54 7.60 13.92
C GLY A 425 2.52 6.26 13.19
N TYR A 426 2.36 5.16 13.93
CA TYR A 426 2.28 3.83 13.35
C TYR A 426 1.10 3.70 12.36
N GLY A 427 -0.09 4.13 12.77
CA GLY A 427 -1.29 4.07 11.92
C GLY A 427 -1.14 4.89 10.65
N PHE A 428 -0.62 6.12 10.73
CA PHE A 428 -0.35 6.96 9.57
C PHE A 428 0.71 6.36 8.64
N GLY A 429 1.78 5.78 9.22
CA GLY A 429 2.85 5.13 8.46
C GLY A 429 2.35 3.90 7.68
N ILE A 430 1.62 3.01 8.33
CA ILE A 430 1.02 1.83 7.69
C ILE A 430 -0.05 2.23 6.68
N GLY A 431 -0.87 3.25 7.00
CA GLY A 431 -1.86 3.79 6.08
C GLY A 431 -1.23 4.32 4.79
N ALA A 432 -0.13 5.05 4.89
CA ALA A 432 0.61 5.57 3.74
C ALA A 432 1.25 4.44 2.90
N LEU A 433 1.86 3.44 3.56
CA LEU A 433 2.43 2.27 2.90
C LEU A 433 1.35 1.51 2.12
N ALA A 434 0.19 1.25 2.73
CA ALA A 434 -0.91 0.55 2.07
C ALA A 434 -1.54 1.36 0.94
N ALA A 435 -1.70 2.67 1.10
CA ALA A 435 -2.17 3.54 0.02
C ALA A 435 -1.21 3.54 -1.19
N GLY A 436 0.09 3.54 -0.91
CA GLY A 436 1.12 3.34 -1.93
C GLY A 436 1.00 1.98 -2.62
N ALA A 437 0.85 0.88 -1.87
CA ALA A 437 0.72 -0.47 -2.42
C ALA A 437 -0.51 -0.58 -3.33
N ALA A 438 -1.67 -0.10 -2.89
CA ALA A 438 -2.88 -0.05 -3.70
C ALA A 438 -2.67 0.73 -5.01
N LEU A 439 -1.94 1.85 -4.97
CA LEU A 439 -1.58 2.60 -6.17
C LEU A 439 -0.66 1.77 -7.09
N GLY A 440 0.38 1.13 -6.55
CA GLY A 440 1.31 0.29 -7.30
C GLY A 440 0.63 -0.88 -7.99
N GLU A 441 -0.22 -1.61 -7.28
CA GLU A 441 -1.03 -2.71 -7.81
C GLU A 441 -1.99 -2.24 -8.90
N ALA A 442 -2.69 -1.11 -8.67
CA ALA A 442 -3.59 -0.52 -9.65
C ALA A 442 -2.86 -0.12 -10.94
N LEU A 443 -1.67 0.48 -10.83
CA LEU A 443 -0.85 0.87 -11.98
C LEU A 443 -0.50 -0.33 -12.86
N VAL A 444 -0.14 -1.46 -12.25
CA VAL A 444 0.22 -2.68 -12.97
C VAL A 444 -1.03 -3.42 -13.46
N GLY A 445 -2.05 -3.58 -12.61
CA GLY A 445 -3.28 -4.30 -12.94
C GLY A 445 -4.09 -3.67 -14.07
N LEU A 446 -4.00 -2.35 -14.23
CA LEU A 446 -4.66 -1.59 -15.29
C LEU A 446 -3.84 -1.55 -16.59
N THR A 447 -2.60 -2.03 -16.58
CA THR A 447 -1.71 -2.09 -17.73
C THR A 447 -1.37 -3.55 -18.08
N ALA A 448 -1.22 -3.87 -19.36
CA ALA A 448 -0.75 -5.19 -19.76
C ALA A 448 0.75 -5.32 -19.48
N LEU A 449 1.14 -6.17 -18.54
CA LEU A 449 2.55 -6.47 -18.26
C LEU A 449 3.23 -7.07 -19.49
N LYS A 450 4.38 -6.53 -19.87
CA LYS A 450 5.23 -7.08 -20.93
C LYS A 450 6.17 -8.16 -20.35
N PRO A 451 6.62 -9.13 -21.18
CA PRO A 451 7.61 -10.13 -20.75
C PRO A 451 8.92 -9.52 -20.23
N THR A 452 9.23 -8.27 -20.63
CA THR A 452 10.40 -7.53 -20.14
C THR A 452 10.26 -7.05 -18.70
N ALA A 453 9.03 -6.98 -18.17
CA ALA A 453 8.75 -6.54 -16.80
C ALA A 453 9.30 -7.49 -15.73
N ASP A 454 9.65 -8.74 -16.08
CA ASP A 454 10.19 -9.71 -15.13
C ASP A 454 11.43 -9.21 -14.38
N ARG A 455 12.27 -8.38 -15.03
CA ARG A 455 13.44 -7.77 -14.38
C ARG A 455 13.07 -6.84 -13.23
N TRP A 456 11.84 -6.31 -13.26
CA TRP A 456 11.34 -5.45 -12.19
C TRP A 456 11.31 -6.17 -10.84
N LEU A 457 11.14 -7.49 -10.81
CA LEU A 457 11.15 -8.27 -9.57
C LEU A 457 12.42 -8.01 -8.75
N GLY A 458 13.59 -8.07 -9.36
CA GLY A 458 14.84 -7.78 -8.66
C GLY A 458 15.13 -6.28 -8.53
N CYS A 459 14.88 -5.50 -9.60
CA CYS A 459 15.09 -4.05 -9.58
C CYS A 459 14.15 -3.37 -8.57
N GLY A 460 12.88 -3.82 -8.47
CA GLY A 460 11.91 -3.29 -7.51
C GLY A 460 12.39 -3.45 -6.07
N LEU A 461 12.90 -4.63 -5.70
CA LEU A 461 13.47 -4.86 -4.37
C LEU A 461 14.68 -3.96 -4.08
N ILE A 462 15.54 -3.70 -5.07
CA ILE A 462 16.68 -2.77 -4.93
C ILE A 462 16.17 -1.32 -4.76
N VAL A 463 15.13 -0.92 -5.46
CA VAL A 463 14.51 0.41 -5.29
C VAL A 463 13.87 0.53 -3.92
N VAL A 464 13.18 -0.50 -3.42
CA VAL A 464 12.65 -0.53 -2.04
C VAL A 464 13.79 -0.44 -1.02
N ALA A 465 14.93 -1.10 -1.26
CA ALA A 465 16.12 -0.98 -0.40
C ALA A 465 16.64 0.46 -0.35
N ALA A 466 16.72 1.15 -1.49
CA ALA A 466 17.12 2.55 -1.54
C ALA A 466 16.13 3.47 -0.80
N LEU A 467 14.82 3.18 -0.91
CA LEU A 467 13.78 3.90 -0.18
C LEU A 467 13.82 3.61 1.33
N PHE A 468 14.19 2.40 1.77
CA PHE A 468 14.46 2.13 3.19
C PHE A 468 15.69 2.88 3.69
N ALA A 469 16.75 2.99 2.89
CA ALA A 469 17.88 3.85 3.24
C ALA A 469 17.44 5.32 3.37
N ALA A 470 16.62 5.81 2.45
CA ALA A 470 16.03 7.16 2.55
C ALA A 470 15.14 7.30 3.79
N LEU A 471 14.35 6.28 4.13
CA LEU A 471 13.56 6.24 5.37
C LEU A 471 14.46 6.29 6.61
N ALA A 472 15.59 5.60 6.62
CA ALA A 472 16.57 5.63 7.71
C ALA A 472 17.15 7.03 7.93
N LEU A 473 17.38 7.77 6.84
CA LEU A 473 17.92 9.14 6.83
C LEU A 473 16.85 10.23 7.00
N ALA A 474 15.56 9.86 7.04
CA ALA A 474 14.48 10.83 7.21
C ALA A 474 14.44 11.34 8.67
N ASP A 475 14.67 12.63 8.89
CA ASP A 475 14.68 13.21 10.24
C ASP A 475 13.28 13.58 10.76
N TYR A 476 12.29 13.67 9.86
CA TYR A 476 10.94 14.13 10.17
C TYR A 476 9.89 13.09 9.85
N GLY A 477 8.84 13.03 10.69
CA GLY A 477 7.75 12.07 10.56
C GLY A 477 7.02 12.14 9.22
N ALA A 478 6.83 13.33 8.68
CA ALA A 478 6.19 13.51 7.38
C ALA A 478 7.01 12.93 6.22
N THR A 479 8.33 13.14 6.23
CA THR A 479 9.23 12.54 5.23
C THR A 479 9.23 11.01 5.34
N ALA A 480 9.20 10.50 6.59
CA ALA A 480 9.09 9.06 6.81
C ALA A 480 7.78 8.49 6.23
N VAL A 481 6.67 9.17 6.42
CA VAL A 481 5.35 8.78 5.85
C VAL A 481 5.39 8.80 4.32
N LEU A 482 6.03 9.80 3.70
CA LEU A 482 6.20 9.85 2.24
C LEU A 482 7.10 8.73 1.71
N CYS A 483 8.20 8.43 2.41
CA CYS A 483 9.04 7.27 2.08
C CYS A 483 8.24 5.97 2.16
N LEU A 484 7.40 5.79 3.19
CA LEU A 484 6.54 4.62 3.34
C LEU A 484 5.52 4.50 2.21
N ALA A 485 4.91 5.60 1.78
CA ALA A 485 4.02 5.60 0.61
C ALA A 485 4.76 5.21 -0.68
N ALA A 486 5.97 5.71 -0.89
CA ALA A 486 6.79 5.35 -2.03
C ALA A 486 7.24 3.88 -1.98
N ILE A 487 7.64 3.38 -0.79
CA ILE A 487 7.95 1.97 -0.55
C ILE A 487 6.75 1.11 -0.92
N GLY A 488 5.56 1.44 -0.40
CA GLY A 488 4.34 0.71 -0.73
C GLY A 488 4.08 0.66 -2.23
N CYS A 489 4.21 1.78 -2.94
CA CYS A 489 3.96 1.84 -4.39
C CYS A 489 4.89 0.92 -5.19
N VAL A 490 6.17 0.87 -4.85
CA VAL A 490 7.13 -0.03 -5.49
C VAL A 490 6.89 -1.48 -5.08
N ASP A 491 6.56 -1.71 -3.81
CA ASP A 491 6.28 -3.05 -3.27
C ASP A 491 5.04 -3.66 -3.94
N GLY A 492 3.93 -2.92 -4.01
CA GLY A 492 2.70 -3.36 -4.70
C GLY A 492 2.92 -3.67 -6.18
N THR A 493 3.72 -2.84 -6.91
CA THR A 493 4.09 -3.17 -8.29
C THR A 493 4.91 -4.47 -8.36
N THR A 494 5.81 -4.68 -7.40
CA THR A 494 6.69 -5.85 -7.34
C THR A 494 5.92 -7.12 -7.00
N ASP A 495 4.91 -7.03 -6.13
CA ASP A 495 4.03 -8.17 -5.76
C ASP A 495 3.22 -8.67 -6.96
N VAL A 496 2.64 -7.77 -7.75
CA VAL A 496 1.92 -8.16 -8.98
C VAL A 496 2.84 -8.80 -10.00
N VAL A 497 4.06 -8.27 -10.17
CA VAL A 497 5.06 -8.86 -11.08
C VAL A 497 5.48 -10.24 -10.57
N TYR A 498 5.76 -10.38 -9.27
CA TYR A 498 6.10 -11.65 -8.63
C TYR A 498 5.01 -12.70 -8.88
N SER A 499 3.77 -12.37 -8.55
CA SER A 499 2.62 -13.28 -8.73
C SER A 499 2.46 -13.70 -10.18
N THR A 500 2.64 -12.77 -11.13
CA THR A 500 2.52 -13.04 -12.58
C THR A 500 3.65 -13.94 -13.08
N VAL A 501 4.89 -13.70 -12.65
CA VAL A 501 6.05 -14.54 -13.04
C VAL A 501 5.91 -15.93 -12.44
N LEU A 502 5.51 -16.03 -11.17
CA LEU A 502 5.29 -17.29 -10.49
C LEU A 502 4.20 -18.13 -11.19
N GLN A 503 3.09 -17.52 -11.59
CA GLN A 503 2.01 -18.19 -12.36
C GLN A 503 2.50 -18.70 -13.71
N ARG A 504 3.39 -17.98 -14.38
CA ARG A 504 3.92 -18.37 -15.69
C ARG A 504 4.94 -19.50 -15.59
N GLU A 505 5.78 -19.49 -14.56
CA GLU A 505 6.85 -20.49 -14.38
C GLU A 505 6.37 -21.78 -13.70
N ALA A 506 5.27 -21.76 -12.96
CA ALA A 506 4.69 -22.91 -12.28
C ALA A 506 3.81 -23.75 -13.23
N ASP A 507 3.71 -25.06 -12.94
CA ASP A 507 2.77 -25.93 -13.65
C ASP A 507 1.33 -25.53 -13.30
N PRO A 508 0.43 -25.34 -14.30
CA PRO A 508 -0.95 -24.96 -14.05
C PRO A 508 -1.71 -25.92 -13.08
N ARG A 509 -1.32 -27.20 -13.06
CA ARG A 509 -1.93 -28.21 -12.18
C ARG A 509 -1.49 -28.08 -10.72
N LEU A 510 -0.35 -27.44 -10.47
CA LEU A 510 0.27 -27.32 -9.15
C LEU A 510 0.29 -25.86 -8.63
N LEU A 511 -0.33 -24.92 -9.36
CA LEU A 511 -0.34 -23.50 -8.98
C LEU A 511 -0.79 -23.29 -7.54
N GLY A 512 -1.88 -23.93 -7.11
CA GLY A 512 -2.36 -23.82 -5.73
C GLY A 512 -1.34 -24.27 -4.68
N ALA A 513 -0.63 -25.38 -4.94
CA ALA A 513 0.40 -25.90 -4.05
C ALA A 513 1.64 -24.99 -4.02
N VAL A 514 2.04 -24.42 -5.17
CA VAL A 514 3.18 -23.47 -5.26
C VAL A 514 2.88 -22.18 -4.54
N PHE A 515 1.69 -21.58 -4.77
CA PHE A 515 1.27 -20.35 -4.07
C PHE A 515 1.09 -20.60 -2.56
N GLY A 516 0.51 -21.73 -2.17
CA GLY A 516 0.37 -22.12 -0.77
C GLY A 516 1.73 -22.24 -0.06
N PHE A 517 2.70 -22.89 -0.70
CA PHE A 517 4.06 -22.99 -0.19
C PHE A 517 4.74 -21.60 -0.10
N SER A 518 4.62 -20.81 -1.17
CA SER A 518 5.18 -19.45 -1.21
C SER A 518 4.63 -18.60 -0.06
N THR A 519 3.30 -18.53 0.09
CA THR A 519 2.65 -17.76 1.16
C THR A 519 3.05 -18.26 2.55
N SER A 520 3.11 -19.58 2.76
CA SER A 520 3.54 -20.17 4.03
C SER A 520 4.99 -19.80 4.36
N THR A 521 5.89 -19.84 3.36
CA THR A 521 7.30 -19.45 3.53
C THR A 521 7.42 -17.97 3.86
N MET A 522 6.71 -17.11 3.14
CA MET A 522 6.70 -15.66 3.40
C MET A 522 6.17 -15.34 4.80
N THR A 523 5.09 -15.98 5.22
CA THR A 523 4.54 -15.77 6.56
C THR A 523 5.50 -16.28 7.63
N ALA A 524 6.14 -17.42 7.43
CA ALA A 524 7.13 -17.98 8.38
C ALA A 524 8.35 -17.06 8.50
N THR A 525 8.87 -16.52 7.39
CA THR A 525 10.00 -15.58 7.40
C THR A 525 9.63 -14.26 8.06
N MET A 526 8.40 -13.78 7.86
CA MET A 526 7.88 -12.58 8.52
C MET A 526 7.75 -12.77 10.04
N VAL A 527 7.25 -13.93 10.49
CA VAL A 527 7.17 -14.27 11.93
C VAL A 527 8.57 -14.36 12.53
N ALA A 528 9.52 -14.99 11.84
CA ALA A 528 10.91 -15.04 12.28
C ALA A 528 11.52 -13.63 12.40
N ALA A 529 11.22 -12.75 11.46
CA ALA A 529 11.66 -11.36 11.49
C ALA A 529 11.09 -10.61 12.71
N PHE A 530 9.79 -10.78 13.02
CA PHE A 530 9.20 -10.21 14.22
C PHE A 530 9.85 -10.74 15.50
N ALA A 531 10.18 -12.04 15.55
CA ALA A 531 10.88 -12.63 16.70
C ALA A 531 12.30 -12.07 16.88
N LEU A 532 13.00 -11.78 15.79
CA LEU A 532 14.36 -11.23 15.79
C LEU A 532 14.38 -9.70 15.98
N ALA A 533 13.32 -8.99 15.65
CA ALA A 533 13.26 -7.52 15.68
C ALA A 533 13.62 -6.91 17.05
N PRO A 534 13.23 -7.48 18.21
CA PRO A 534 13.64 -6.94 19.51
C PRO A 534 15.15 -6.98 19.74
N VAL A 535 15.81 -8.07 19.32
CA VAL A 535 17.27 -8.22 19.42
C VAL A 535 17.97 -7.24 18.48
N ALA A 536 17.55 -7.21 17.23
CA ALA A 536 18.07 -6.27 16.24
C ALA A 536 17.87 -4.81 16.69
N GLY A 537 16.70 -4.48 17.25
CA GLY A 537 16.39 -3.13 17.75
C GLY A 537 17.28 -2.72 18.94
N ARG A 538 17.63 -3.66 19.84
CA ARG A 538 18.54 -3.40 20.96
C ARG A 538 19.98 -3.16 20.50
N LEU A 539 20.45 -3.93 19.50
CA LEU A 539 21.83 -3.88 19.02
C LEU A 539 22.05 -2.69 18.07
N LEU A 540 21.12 -2.39 17.20
CA LEU A 540 21.29 -1.47 16.08
C LEU A 540 20.44 -0.18 16.21
N GLY A 541 19.50 -0.14 17.13
CA GLY A 541 18.48 0.90 17.18
C GLY A 541 17.48 0.79 16.02
N SER A 542 16.40 1.60 16.04
CA SER A 542 15.38 1.56 14.99
C SER A 542 15.91 1.93 13.59
N THR A 543 16.78 2.93 13.51
CA THR A 543 17.43 3.34 12.24
C THR A 543 18.36 2.24 11.70
N GLY A 544 19.17 1.63 12.55
CA GLY A 544 20.06 0.54 12.14
C GLY A 544 19.29 -0.70 11.64
N VAL A 545 18.14 -1.01 12.21
CA VAL A 545 17.25 -2.09 11.72
C VAL A 545 16.74 -1.79 10.32
N VAL A 546 16.38 -0.54 10.01
CA VAL A 546 15.95 -0.14 8.66
C VAL A 546 17.10 -0.28 7.65
N ILE A 547 18.33 0.08 8.04
CA ILE A 547 19.52 -0.11 7.19
C ILE A 547 19.81 -1.60 6.95
N LEU A 548 19.70 -2.43 8.00
CA LEU A 548 19.83 -3.89 7.88
C LEU A 548 18.78 -4.44 6.90
N ALA A 549 17.53 -4.01 7.02
CA ALA A 549 16.44 -4.39 6.13
C ALA A 549 16.73 -3.99 4.67
N ALA A 550 17.29 -2.79 4.44
CA ALA A 550 17.73 -2.36 3.12
C ALA A 550 18.81 -3.30 2.55
N GLY A 551 19.80 -3.69 3.35
CA GLY A 551 20.83 -4.67 2.93
C GLY A 551 20.26 -6.03 2.55
N ILE A 552 19.31 -6.56 3.32
CA ILE A 552 18.58 -7.81 3.03
C ILE A 552 17.84 -7.71 1.68
N LEU A 553 17.20 -6.58 1.41
CA LEU A 553 16.48 -6.34 0.15
C LEU A 553 17.42 -6.27 -1.05
N VAL A 554 18.60 -5.69 -0.93
CA VAL A 554 19.61 -5.70 -2.00
C VAL A 554 19.96 -7.14 -2.36
N LEU A 555 20.24 -7.99 -1.35
CA LEU A 555 20.52 -9.41 -1.59
C LEU A 555 19.35 -10.11 -2.28
N GLY A 556 18.11 -9.88 -1.81
CA GLY A 556 16.90 -10.40 -2.44
C GLY A 556 16.72 -9.94 -3.88
N GLY A 557 17.02 -8.67 -4.16
CA GLY A 557 16.97 -8.09 -5.50
C GLY A 557 17.98 -8.77 -6.46
N VAL A 558 19.20 -9.02 -6.00
CA VAL A 558 20.21 -9.76 -6.78
C VAL A 558 19.74 -11.18 -7.08
N VAL A 559 19.21 -11.90 -6.06
CA VAL A 559 18.64 -13.25 -6.24
C VAL A 559 17.50 -13.22 -7.25
N GLY A 560 16.61 -12.23 -7.20
CA GLY A 560 15.51 -12.05 -8.14
C GLY A 560 15.98 -11.81 -9.58
N LEU A 561 17.02 -11.00 -9.79
CA LEU A 561 17.62 -10.79 -11.10
C LEU A 561 18.22 -12.09 -11.67
N VAL A 562 18.91 -12.87 -10.84
CA VAL A 562 19.47 -14.17 -11.23
C VAL A 562 18.35 -15.17 -11.61
N ALA A 563 17.26 -15.19 -10.82
CA ALA A 563 16.09 -16.05 -11.09
C ALA A 563 15.49 -15.75 -12.48
N VAL A 564 15.27 -14.47 -12.78
CA VAL A 564 14.70 -14.03 -14.06
C VAL A 564 15.63 -14.31 -15.24
N GLN A 565 16.95 -14.18 -15.08
CA GLN A 565 17.91 -14.56 -16.12
C GLN A 565 17.87 -16.07 -16.40
N GLY A 566 17.71 -16.89 -15.36
CA GLY A 566 17.56 -18.34 -15.50
C GLY A 566 16.28 -18.74 -16.25
N ALA A 567 15.17 -18.02 -16.01
CA ALA A 567 13.90 -18.24 -16.70
C ALA A 567 13.94 -17.95 -18.20
N ARG A 568 14.78 -17.02 -18.64
CA ARG A 568 14.92 -16.59 -20.05
C ARG A 568 15.82 -17.48 -20.91
N ARG A 569 16.61 -18.37 -20.32
CA ARG A 569 17.43 -19.31 -21.09
C ARG A 569 16.48 -20.28 -21.82
N PRO A 570 16.58 -20.41 -23.16
CA PRO A 570 15.76 -21.36 -23.90
C PRO A 570 15.99 -22.74 -23.28
N ARG A 571 14.90 -23.38 -22.82
CA ARG A 571 14.96 -24.80 -22.47
C ARG A 571 15.37 -25.52 -23.75
N LEU A 572 16.56 -26.07 -23.80
CA LEU A 572 16.95 -27.05 -24.81
C LEU A 572 15.82 -28.08 -24.79
N ARG A 573 15.00 -28.09 -25.86
CA ARG A 573 13.97 -29.10 -26.05
C ARG A 573 14.69 -30.43 -25.94
N ALA A 574 14.25 -31.28 -25.01
CA ALA A 574 14.65 -32.68 -25.05
C ALA A 574 14.38 -33.18 -26.48
N PRO A 575 15.30 -33.89 -27.15
CA PRO A 575 15.06 -34.42 -28.45
C PRO A 575 13.77 -35.25 -28.40
N ALA A 576 12.89 -35.02 -29.37
CA ALA A 576 11.68 -35.83 -29.52
C ALA A 576 12.09 -37.31 -29.51
N PRO A 577 11.36 -38.18 -28.78
CA PRO A 577 11.64 -39.60 -28.85
C PRO A 577 11.53 -40.02 -30.33
N THR A 578 12.66 -40.45 -30.89
CA THR A 578 12.71 -41.07 -32.21
C THR A 578 11.77 -42.26 -32.19
N SER A 579 10.67 -42.14 -32.93
CA SER A 579 9.78 -43.27 -33.22
C SER A 579 10.60 -44.34 -33.95
N ALA A 580 10.88 -45.43 -33.23
CA ALA A 580 11.30 -46.69 -33.80
C ALA A 580 10.08 -47.59 -33.96
#